data_01213def9c028288f0811173d2c087a5
#
_entry.id   01213def9c028288f0811173d2c087a5
#
_cell.length_a   1.000
_cell.length_b   1.000
_cell.length_c   1.000
_cell.angle_alpha   90.00
_cell.angle_beta   90.00
_cell.angle_gamma   90.00
#
_symmetry.space_group_name_H-M   'P 1'
#
loop_
_entity.id
_entity.type
_entity.pdbx_description
1 polymer ?
#
loop_
_entity_poly.entity_id
_entity_poly.type
_entity_poly.pdbx_seq_one_letter_code
_entity_poly.pdbx_strand_id
1 'polypeptide(L)'
;MAGLGTAAVGITFSGLAGCKKHPSQMVNFYNWDTYVGKNTLSGFEKASGIGVNMSLYSNNDELFAKLRGGNPGYDVVVPANDFVQRMAKANMLMPLDHAKIPNMKNILPRFQDAPFDPGRKYAMPYTWLVLGIGYRKSKIQGVPDSWKWVLDSPQYKGRIAVLSDAADLCRLTEIYLGADMNTFDKGALVKVQDLLIRQKGNIATFHDDNGQDLLLSGDCDIVIEYNGDIAQVMREDKDLAFVVPKEGSILQSDQLCIPTGAPNPDAAHAFINYLLSAEAGADISRTIRYPTPNGAALAQMDAEYRDNPAIFPPEAALAKCQYANYLGEDAYRAFQDVITRVRAA
;
A
#
# COMPACT_ATOMS: atom_id res chain seq x y z
N MET A 1 64.81 -58.23 8.74
CA MET A 1 63.36 -58.06 8.48
C MET A 1 62.98 -56.65 8.83
N ALA A 2 62.68 -55.86 7.80
CA ALA A 2 62.44 -54.45 7.91
C ALA A 2 60.96 -54.19 8.12
N GLY A 3 60.63 -53.46 9.18
CA GLY A 3 59.26 -52.97 9.46
C GLY A 3 59.08 -51.54 8.92
N LEU A 4 58.18 -51.38 7.97
CA LEU A 4 57.74 -50.10 7.39
C LEU A 4 56.77 -49.43 8.38
N GLY A 5 57.13 -48.28 8.89
CA GLY A 5 56.24 -47.39 9.61
C GLY A 5 55.51 -46.42 8.67
N THR A 6 54.18 -46.51 8.59
CA THR A 6 53.31 -45.58 7.90
C THR A 6 53.01 -44.38 8.80
N ALA A 7 53.47 -43.17 8.41
CA ALA A 7 53.10 -41.92 9.03
C ALA A 7 51.77 -41.43 8.44
N ALA A 8 50.70 -41.36 9.27
CA ALA A 8 49.43 -40.76 8.92
C ALA A 8 49.51 -39.23 9.15
N VAL A 9 49.43 -38.45 8.06
CA VAL A 9 49.30 -37.00 8.12
C VAL A 9 47.82 -36.66 8.34
N GLY A 10 47.50 -36.24 9.57
CA GLY A 10 46.19 -35.73 9.90
C GLY A 10 46.01 -34.28 9.40
N ILE A 11 45.22 -34.10 8.35
CA ILE A 11 44.77 -32.76 7.91
C ILE A 11 43.57 -32.36 8.78
N THR A 12 43.78 -31.47 9.74
CA THR A 12 42.70 -30.82 10.48
C THR A 12 42.10 -29.71 9.63
N PHE A 13 40.94 -29.99 9.02
CA PHE A 13 40.10 -28.94 8.45
C PHE A 13 39.43 -28.15 9.59
N SER A 14 39.99 -27.00 9.98
CA SER A 14 39.30 -26.00 10.78
C SER A 14 38.29 -25.29 9.90
N GLY A 15 37.10 -25.90 9.73
CA GLY A 15 35.95 -25.25 9.13
C GLY A 15 35.43 -24.18 10.07
N LEU A 16 35.75 -22.92 9.79
CA LEU A 16 35.04 -21.75 10.29
C LEU A 16 33.66 -21.71 9.61
N ALA A 17 32.76 -22.60 10.03
CA ALA A 17 31.35 -22.45 9.80
C ALA A 17 30.90 -21.30 10.71
N GLY A 18 30.86 -20.08 10.17
CA GLY A 18 30.20 -18.96 10.82
C GLY A 18 28.73 -19.31 10.97
N CYS A 19 28.33 -19.82 12.13
CA CYS A 19 26.94 -19.94 12.51
C CYS A 19 26.34 -18.52 12.46
N LYS A 20 25.55 -18.22 11.43
CA LYS A 20 24.63 -17.07 11.49
C LYS A 20 23.74 -17.36 12.70
N LYS A 21 23.97 -16.64 13.81
CA LYS A 21 23.06 -16.68 14.96
C LYS A 21 21.72 -16.19 14.44
N HIS A 22 20.70 -17.05 14.46
CA HIS A 22 19.34 -16.59 14.24
C HIS A 22 18.98 -15.56 15.30
N PRO A 23 18.29 -14.47 14.95
CA PRO A 23 17.84 -13.50 15.92
C PRO A 23 17.05 -14.20 17.03
N SER A 24 17.30 -13.84 18.27
CA SER A 24 16.59 -14.41 19.44
C SER A 24 15.17 -13.85 19.58
N GLN A 25 14.86 -12.75 18.87
CA GLN A 25 13.57 -12.09 18.86
C GLN A 25 13.19 -11.76 17.41
N MET A 26 11.90 -11.86 17.09
CA MET A 26 11.36 -11.62 15.77
C MET A 26 10.23 -10.60 15.85
N VAL A 27 10.06 -9.80 14.77
CA VAL A 27 8.84 -9.03 14.47
C VAL A 27 8.09 -9.72 13.37
N ASN A 28 6.83 -10.07 13.59
CA ASN A 28 5.94 -10.59 12.57
C ASN A 28 5.23 -9.42 11.89
N PHE A 29 5.68 -9.09 10.69
CA PHE A 29 5.21 -7.96 9.90
C PHE A 29 4.24 -8.42 8.81
N TYR A 30 2.98 -7.97 8.84
CA TYR A 30 1.96 -8.28 7.84
C TYR A 30 1.75 -7.07 6.96
N ASN A 31 2.16 -7.16 5.70
CA ASN A 31 2.32 -6.03 4.80
C ASN A 31 1.77 -6.34 3.40
N TRP A 32 1.70 -5.33 2.57
CA TRP A 32 1.41 -5.42 1.14
C TRP A 32 2.59 -6.02 0.38
N ASP A 33 2.35 -6.55 -0.82
CA ASP A 33 3.42 -6.97 -1.72
C ASP A 33 4.21 -5.74 -2.22
N THR A 34 5.47 -5.95 -2.60
CA THR A 34 6.40 -4.92 -3.12
C THR A 34 6.51 -3.63 -2.29
N TYR A 35 6.14 -3.65 -1.01
CA TYR A 35 5.86 -2.47 -0.17
C TYR A 35 6.88 -2.27 0.96
N VAL A 36 8.15 -2.61 0.70
CA VAL A 36 9.28 -2.43 1.63
C VAL A 36 10.56 -2.13 0.85
N GLY A 37 11.50 -1.42 1.45
CA GLY A 37 12.81 -1.11 0.84
C GLY A 37 13.71 -2.35 0.72
N LYS A 38 14.59 -2.33 -0.27
CA LYS A 38 15.50 -3.46 -0.56
C LYS A 38 16.37 -3.86 0.63
N ASN A 39 16.77 -2.89 1.45
CA ASN A 39 17.66 -3.11 2.59
C ASN A 39 16.97 -2.91 3.94
N THR A 40 15.70 -2.54 3.94
CA THR A 40 14.98 -2.13 5.16
C THR A 40 14.95 -3.22 6.22
N LEU A 41 14.55 -4.45 5.88
CA LEU A 41 14.43 -5.53 6.85
C LEU A 41 15.81 -5.97 7.38
N SER A 42 16.77 -6.17 6.48
CA SER A 42 18.13 -6.54 6.88
C SER A 42 18.85 -5.43 7.65
N GLY A 43 18.54 -4.16 7.32
CA GLY A 43 19.05 -2.99 8.05
C GLY A 43 18.52 -2.93 9.48
N PHE A 44 17.23 -3.23 9.68
CA PHE A 44 16.65 -3.32 11.02
C PHE A 44 17.30 -4.45 11.84
N GLU A 45 17.43 -5.65 11.28
CA GLU A 45 18.08 -6.77 11.93
C GLU A 45 19.52 -6.41 12.35
N LYS A 46 20.28 -5.79 11.45
CA LYS A 46 21.65 -5.35 11.74
C LYS A 46 21.72 -4.30 12.83
N ALA A 47 20.78 -3.37 12.89
CA ALA A 47 20.76 -2.27 13.86
C ALA A 47 20.26 -2.71 15.24
N SER A 48 19.32 -3.64 15.31
CA SER A 48 18.61 -4.01 16.56
C SER A 48 18.95 -5.41 17.07
N GLY A 49 19.44 -6.31 16.23
CA GLY A 49 19.56 -7.74 16.53
C GLY A 49 18.21 -8.48 16.49
N ILE A 50 17.12 -7.82 16.08
CA ILE A 50 15.77 -8.39 15.98
C ILE A 50 15.50 -8.72 14.52
N GLY A 51 15.10 -9.96 14.21
CA GLY A 51 14.72 -10.38 12.88
C GLY A 51 13.31 -9.92 12.49
N VAL A 52 13.00 -9.93 11.19
CA VAL A 52 11.65 -9.65 10.69
C VAL A 52 11.15 -10.83 9.87
N ASN A 53 9.98 -11.34 10.24
CA ASN A 53 9.23 -12.32 9.48
C ASN A 53 8.07 -11.60 8.79
N MET A 54 8.17 -11.38 7.47
CA MET A 54 7.15 -10.68 6.68
C MET A 54 6.20 -11.66 6.03
N SER A 55 4.91 -11.41 6.17
CA SER A 55 3.81 -12.06 5.45
C SER A 55 3.04 -11.02 4.65
N LEU A 56 2.35 -11.44 3.59
CA LEU A 56 1.68 -10.55 2.66
C LEU A 56 0.16 -10.72 2.71
N TYR A 57 -0.57 -9.67 2.38
CA TYR A 57 -2.00 -9.67 2.08
C TYR A 57 -2.28 -8.81 0.83
N SER A 58 -3.42 -9.04 0.20
CA SER A 58 -3.75 -8.44 -1.09
C SER A 58 -4.72 -7.28 -1.01
N ASN A 59 -5.46 -7.15 0.11
CA ASN A 59 -6.42 -6.06 0.33
C ASN A 59 -6.73 -5.88 1.82
N ASN A 60 -7.27 -4.71 2.17
CA ASN A 60 -7.59 -4.37 3.57
C ASN A 60 -8.68 -5.26 4.19
N ASP A 61 -9.62 -5.79 3.41
CA ASP A 61 -10.65 -6.70 3.92
C ASP A 61 -10.05 -8.05 4.36
N GLU A 62 -9.04 -8.55 3.63
CA GLU A 62 -8.26 -9.73 4.04
C GLU A 62 -7.54 -9.48 5.37
N LEU A 63 -6.85 -8.34 5.50
CA LEU A 63 -6.19 -7.94 6.75
C LEU A 63 -7.21 -7.88 7.90
N PHE A 64 -8.34 -7.19 7.69
CA PHE A 64 -9.38 -7.06 8.71
C PHE A 64 -9.96 -8.41 9.12
N ALA A 65 -10.33 -9.26 8.15
CA ALA A 65 -10.87 -10.59 8.40
C ALA A 65 -9.87 -11.47 9.17
N LYS A 66 -8.59 -11.40 8.84
CA LYS A 66 -7.51 -12.14 9.49
C LYS A 66 -7.37 -11.81 10.97
N LEU A 67 -7.56 -10.54 11.33
CA LEU A 67 -7.43 -10.05 12.72
C LEU A 67 -8.75 -10.08 13.50
N ARG A 68 -9.91 -10.14 12.82
CA ARG A 68 -11.23 -10.07 13.46
C ARG A 68 -11.50 -11.21 14.45
N GLY A 69 -10.97 -12.39 14.20
CA GLY A 69 -11.09 -13.56 15.07
C GLY A 69 -10.09 -13.60 16.25
N GLY A 70 -9.28 -12.56 16.38
CA GLY A 70 -8.12 -12.47 17.25
C GLY A 70 -6.82 -12.43 16.43
N ASN A 71 -5.82 -11.74 16.95
CA ASN A 71 -4.52 -11.62 16.28
C ASN A 71 -3.80 -12.98 16.24
N PRO A 72 -3.50 -13.54 15.05
CA PRO A 72 -2.83 -14.85 14.97
C PRO A 72 -1.30 -14.79 15.21
N GLY A 73 -0.78 -13.64 15.67
CA GLY A 73 0.62 -13.48 16.02
C GLY A 73 1.36 -12.38 15.26
N TYR A 74 0.67 -11.45 14.64
CA TYR A 74 1.30 -10.29 13.99
C TYR A 74 1.67 -9.21 15.00
N ASP A 75 2.82 -8.56 14.79
CA ASP A 75 3.34 -7.48 15.62
C ASP A 75 3.10 -6.11 14.98
N VAL A 76 3.26 -6.01 13.65
CA VAL A 76 3.01 -4.77 12.89
C VAL A 76 2.20 -5.09 11.66
N VAL A 77 1.20 -4.23 11.36
CA VAL A 77 0.33 -4.30 10.19
C VAL A 77 0.22 -2.94 9.52
N VAL A 78 -0.20 -2.91 8.25
CA VAL A 78 -0.17 -1.67 7.42
C VAL A 78 -1.55 -1.37 6.80
N PRO A 79 -2.60 -1.10 7.58
CA PRO A 79 -3.92 -0.76 7.06
C PRO A 79 -3.97 0.64 6.42
N ALA A 80 -4.88 0.84 5.47
CA ALA A 80 -5.27 2.16 4.98
C ALA A 80 -6.01 2.96 6.07
N ASN A 81 -6.07 4.28 5.92
CA ASN A 81 -6.59 5.21 6.94
C ASN A 81 -8.04 4.94 7.37
N ASP A 82 -8.94 4.57 6.48
CA ASP A 82 -10.32 4.22 6.82
C ASP A 82 -10.40 2.88 7.56
N PHE A 83 -9.53 1.92 7.23
CA PHE A 83 -9.38 0.68 8.00
C PHE A 83 -8.74 0.89 9.37
N VAL A 84 -7.87 1.89 9.57
CA VAL A 84 -7.44 2.31 10.91
C VAL A 84 -8.65 2.71 11.75
N GLN A 85 -9.56 3.53 11.21
CA GLN A 85 -10.81 3.91 11.91
C GLN A 85 -11.68 2.69 12.23
N ARG A 86 -11.86 1.79 11.26
CA ARG A 86 -12.64 0.57 11.39
C ARG A 86 -12.07 -0.35 12.47
N MET A 87 -10.76 -0.61 12.41
CA MET A 87 -10.04 -1.48 13.35
C MET A 87 -9.99 -0.88 14.75
N ALA A 88 -9.79 0.42 14.89
CA ALA A 88 -9.81 1.12 16.19
C ALA A 88 -11.20 1.02 16.84
N LYS A 89 -12.29 1.23 16.09
CA LYS A 89 -13.67 1.05 16.59
C LYS A 89 -13.96 -0.41 17.02
N ALA A 90 -13.33 -1.36 16.36
CA ALA A 90 -13.46 -2.79 16.69
C ALA A 90 -12.48 -3.26 17.81
N ASN A 91 -11.73 -2.34 18.44
CA ASN A 91 -10.70 -2.63 19.47
C ASN A 91 -9.61 -3.60 18.96
N MET A 92 -9.29 -3.55 17.69
CA MET A 92 -8.30 -4.43 17.05
C MET A 92 -6.89 -3.85 17.06
N LEU A 93 -6.72 -2.57 17.43
CA LEU A 93 -5.43 -1.88 17.48
C LEU A 93 -5.07 -1.51 18.92
N MET A 94 -3.78 -1.62 19.24
CA MET A 94 -3.22 -1.18 20.51
C MET A 94 -2.73 0.27 20.38
N PRO A 95 -2.93 1.12 21.42
CA PRO A 95 -2.38 2.47 21.44
C PRO A 95 -0.84 2.43 21.35
N LEU A 96 -0.28 3.33 20.54
CA LEU A 96 1.17 3.48 20.40
C LEU A 96 1.77 4.23 21.58
N ASP A 97 2.91 3.74 22.08
CA ASP A 97 3.75 4.46 23.03
C ASP A 97 4.73 5.37 22.26
N HIS A 98 4.39 6.65 22.15
CA HIS A 98 5.19 7.63 21.42
C HIS A 98 6.60 7.80 22.00
N ALA A 99 6.83 7.52 23.28
CA ALA A 99 8.16 7.57 23.87
C ALA A 99 9.11 6.52 23.26
N LYS A 100 8.56 5.44 22.71
CA LYS A 100 9.30 4.39 21.99
C LYS A 100 9.47 4.67 20.50
N ILE A 101 8.88 5.77 19.98
CA ILE A 101 8.91 6.14 18.58
C ILE A 101 9.50 7.55 18.39
N PRO A 102 10.73 7.85 18.86
CA PRO A 102 11.31 9.19 18.76
C PRO A 102 11.49 9.70 17.33
N ASN A 103 11.53 8.80 16.32
CA ASN A 103 11.61 9.18 14.90
C ASN A 103 10.29 9.71 14.32
N MET A 104 9.18 9.72 15.09
CA MET A 104 7.97 10.45 14.67
C MET A 104 8.22 11.94 14.40
N LYS A 105 9.26 12.53 14.98
CA LYS A 105 9.72 13.90 14.68
C LYS A 105 10.10 14.12 13.21
N ASN A 106 10.40 13.05 12.47
CA ASN A 106 10.75 13.11 11.04
C ASN A 106 9.53 13.24 10.13
N ILE A 107 8.31 13.04 10.67
CA ILE A 107 7.05 13.14 9.93
C ILE A 107 6.79 14.62 9.62
N LEU A 108 6.47 14.89 8.34
CA LEU A 108 6.11 16.23 7.87
C LEU A 108 4.91 16.79 8.66
N PRO A 109 4.86 18.11 8.95
CA PRO A 109 3.82 18.71 9.79
C PRO A 109 2.39 18.37 9.39
N ARG A 110 2.10 18.30 8.09
CA ARG A 110 0.77 17.96 7.55
C ARG A 110 0.32 16.52 7.85
N PHE A 111 1.23 15.64 8.28
CA PHE A 111 0.95 14.24 8.63
C PHE A 111 1.16 13.95 10.12
N GLN A 112 1.51 14.94 10.96
CA GLN A 112 1.72 14.75 12.40
C GLN A 112 0.43 14.50 13.15
N ASP A 113 -0.69 14.97 12.62
CA ASP A 113 -2.03 14.64 13.11
C ASP A 113 -2.92 14.17 11.96
N ALA A 114 -3.98 13.45 12.27
CA ALA A 114 -4.88 12.92 11.25
C ALA A 114 -6.32 12.86 11.78
N PRO A 115 -7.31 13.36 11.02
CA PRO A 115 -8.72 13.28 11.43
C PRO A 115 -9.22 11.87 11.74
N PHE A 116 -8.65 10.87 11.07
CA PHE A 116 -9.00 9.46 11.27
C PHE A 116 -8.35 8.81 12.50
N ASP A 117 -7.29 9.41 13.05
CA ASP A 117 -6.58 8.97 14.25
C ASP A 117 -5.99 10.19 14.99
N PRO A 118 -6.82 10.99 15.71
CA PRO A 118 -6.35 12.18 16.39
C PRO A 118 -5.24 11.89 17.39
N GLY A 119 -4.17 12.70 17.32
CA GLY A 119 -2.99 12.56 18.16
C GLY A 119 -2.15 11.32 17.84
N ARG A 120 -2.35 10.67 16.69
CA ARG A 120 -1.61 9.46 16.30
C ARG A 120 -1.65 8.36 17.35
N LYS A 121 -2.84 8.13 17.91
CA LYS A 121 -3.03 7.19 19.01
C LYS A 121 -2.73 5.74 18.62
N TYR A 122 -3.07 5.33 17.40
CA TYR A 122 -3.00 3.96 16.94
C TYR A 122 -2.07 3.74 15.74
N ALA A 123 -1.68 4.81 15.04
CA ALA A 123 -1.10 4.69 13.70
C ALA A 123 0.00 5.72 13.42
N MET A 124 1.12 5.26 12.84
CA MET A 124 2.14 6.14 12.27
C MET A 124 2.07 6.10 10.74
N PRO A 125 2.16 7.26 10.03
CA PRO A 125 2.06 7.27 8.58
C PRO A 125 3.27 6.58 7.95
N TYR A 126 2.99 5.65 7.04
CA TYR A 126 4.00 4.91 6.29
C TYR A 126 4.20 5.52 4.90
N THR A 127 3.11 5.66 4.15
CA THR A 127 3.04 6.31 2.84
C THR A 127 1.77 7.15 2.73
N TRP A 128 1.68 7.96 1.67
CA TRP A 128 0.40 8.46 1.19
C TRP A 128 0.30 8.20 -0.31
N LEU A 129 -0.90 8.11 -0.83
CA LEU A 129 -1.15 7.67 -2.18
C LEU A 129 -2.44 8.30 -2.72
N VAL A 130 -2.56 8.30 -4.05
CA VAL A 130 -3.76 8.72 -4.75
C VAL A 130 -4.09 7.72 -5.84
N LEU A 131 -5.37 7.37 -5.93
CA LEU A 131 -5.87 6.61 -7.06
C LEU A 131 -5.92 7.47 -8.31
N GLY A 132 -5.65 6.86 -9.45
CA GLY A 132 -5.68 7.54 -10.72
C GLY A 132 -5.77 6.57 -11.88
N ILE A 133 -5.43 7.06 -13.06
CA ILE A 133 -5.41 6.28 -14.27
C ILE A 133 -3.97 6.09 -14.69
N GLY A 134 -3.51 4.83 -14.67
CA GLY A 134 -2.31 4.38 -15.34
C GLY A 134 -2.62 4.04 -16.79
N TYR A 135 -1.75 4.43 -17.73
CA TYR A 135 -2.03 4.18 -19.15
C TYR A 135 -0.77 4.10 -20.01
N ARG A 136 -0.91 3.43 -21.16
CA ARG A 136 0.12 3.31 -22.19
C ARG A 136 -0.06 4.41 -23.24
N LYS A 137 0.87 5.38 -23.30
CA LYS A 137 0.80 6.57 -24.16
C LYS A 137 0.64 6.24 -25.64
N SER A 138 1.33 5.20 -26.12
CA SER A 138 1.25 4.78 -27.53
C SER A 138 -0.09 4.17 -27.92
N LYS A 139 -0.93 3.76 -26.97
CA LYS A 139 -2.24 3.12 -27.17
C LYS A 139 -3.42 4.05 -26.90
N ILE A 140 -3.21 5.04 -26.04
CA ILE A 140 -4.26 5.97 -25.61
C ILE A 140 -4.15 7.28 -26.40
N GLN A 141 -5.22 7.73 -27.02
CA GLN A 141 -5.26 8.98 -27.77
C GLN A 141 -5.45 10.17 -26.82
N GLY A 142 -4.36 10.88 -26.54
CA GLY A 142 -4.35 12.00 -25.60
C GLY A 142 -4.06 11.57 -24.16
N VAL A 143 -4.51 12.39 -23.19
CA VAL A 143 -4.37 12.12 -21.76
C VAL A 143 -5.75 11.74 -21.20
N PRO A 144 -5.89 10.56 -20.54
CA PRO A 144 -7.18 10.13 -20.00
C PRO A 144 -7.49 10.86 -18.66
N ASP A 145 -7.73 12.15 -18.73
CA ASP A 145 -7.89 13.10 -17.63
C ASP A 145 -9.28 13.07 -16.95
N SER A 146 -10.05 12.02 -17.17
CA SER A 146 -11.41 11.86 -16.63
C SER A 146 -11.71 10.40 -16.34
N TRP A 147 -12.42 10.12 -15.25
CA TRP A 147 -12.92 8.78 -14.92
C TRP A 147 -13.81 8.19 -16.03
N LYS A 148 -14.37 9.03 -16.90
CA LYS A 148 -15.14 8.59 -18.07
C LYS A 148 -14.39 7.56 -18.91
N TRP A 149 -13.06 7.69 -19.06
CA TRP A 149 -12.26 6.82 -19.92
C TRP A 149 -12.30 5.36 -19.51
N VAL A 150 -12.47 5.10 -18.22
CA VAL A 150 -12.48 3.75 -17.64
C VAL A 150 -13.85 3.32 -17.14
N LEU A 151 -14.72 4.26 -16.70
CA LEU A 151 -16.01 3.96 -16.10
C LEU A 151 -17.21 4.12 -17.03
N ASP A 152 -17.09 4.85 -18.15
CA ASP A 152 -18.24 5.18 -19.01
C ASP A 152 -17.81 5.37 -20.49
N SER A 153 -17.01 4.46 -21.02
CA SER A 153 -16.54 4.53 -22.40
C SER A 153 -16.30 3.14 -23.00
N PRO A 154 -16.79 2.88 -24.23
CA PRO A 154 -16.48 1.65 -24.95
C PRO A 154 -15.16 1.73 -25.73
N GLN A 155 -14.47 2.88 -25.73
CA GLN A 155 -13.34 3.16 -26.63
C GLN A 155 -12.18 2.16 -26.47
N TYR A 156 -11.94 1.68 -25.25
CA TYR A 156 -10.86 0.72 -24.95
C TYR A 156 -11.41 -0.62 -24.46
N LYS A 157 -12.52 -1.05 -25.06
CA LYS A 157 -13.17 -2.32 -24.72
C LYS A 157 -12.19 -3.49 -24.71
N GLY A 158 -12.18 -4.24 -23.62
CA GLY A 158 -11.31 -5.40 -23.42
C GLY A 158 -9.85 -5.03 -23.13
N ARG A 159 -9.55 -3.74 -22.90
CA ARG A 159 -8.20 -3.23 -22.58
C ARG A 159 -8.18 -2.41 -21.28
N ILE A 160 -9.29 -2.39 -20.56
CA ILE A 160 -9.47 -1.64 -19.30
C ILE A 160 -9.35 -2.62 -18.13
N ALA A 161 -8.53 -2.29 -17.11
CA ALA A 161 -8.57 -2.97 -15.82
C ALA A 161 -9.04 -2.00 -14.73
N VAL A 162 -9.83 -2.49 -13.80
CA VAL A 162 -10.34 -1.73 -12.66
C VAL A 162 -10.09 -2.47 -11.35
N LEU A 163 -10.01 -1.73 -10.24
CA LEU A 163 -9.83 -2.32 -8.92
C LEU A 163 -10.97 -3.26 -8.55
N SER A 164 -10.64 -4.33 -7.87
CA SER A 164 -11.59 -5.26 -7.25
C SER A 164 -12.06 -4.77 -5.88
N ASP A 165 -11.34 -3.83 -5.25
CA ASP A 165 -11.76 -3.23 -3.98
C ASP A 165 -13.11 -2.53 -4.15
N ALA A 166 -14.09 -3.04 -3.40
CA ALA A 166 -15.48 -2.62 -3.56
C ALA A 166 -15.70 -1.18 -3.09
N ALA A 167 -15.05 -0.77 -2.01
CA ALA A 167 -15.20 0.57 -1.46
C ALA A 167 -14.57 1.61 -2.40
N ASP A 168 -13.35 1.35 -2.87
CA ASP A 168 -12.64 2.28 -3.73
C ASP A 168 -13.31 2.41 -5.10
N LEU A 169 -13.72 1.30 -5.74
CA LEU A 169 -14.39 1.35 -7.04
C LEU A 169 -15.76 2.04 -6.94
N CYS A 170 -16.54 1.80 -5.87
CA CYS A 170 -17.81 2.50 -5.65
C CYS A 170 -17.56 4.01 -5.43
N ARG A 171 -16.63 4.39 -4.57
CA ARG A 171 -16.29 5.79 -4.27
C ARG A 171 -15.79 6.56 -5.50
N LEU A 172 -14.90 5.94 -6.31
CA LEU A 172 -14.46 6.56 -7.57
C LEU A 172 -15.63 6.79 -8.54
N THR A 173 -16.55 5.82 -8.58
CA THR A 173 -17.76 5.94 -9.40
C THR A 173 -18.70 7.02 -8.85
N GLU A 174 -18.83 7.15 -7.53
CA GLU A 174 -19.56 8.26 -6.89
C GLU A 174 -18.95 9.63 -7.24
N ILE A 175 -17.62 9.76 -7.16
CA ILE A 175 -16.89 10.98 -7.58
C ILE A 175 -17.21 11.31 -9.05
N TYR A 176 -17.14 10.33 -9.94
CA TYR A 176 -17.48 10.52 -11.36
C TYR A 176 -18.92 10.97 -11.57
N LEU A 177 -19.85 10.45 -10.79
CA LEU A 177 -21.28 10.82 -10.83
C LEU A 177 -21.59 12.14 -10.11
N GLY A 178 -20.60 12.80 -9.50
CA GLY A 178 -20.75 14.05 -8.74
C GLY A 178 -21.38 13.87 -7.37
N ALA A 179 -21.35 12.66 -6.81
CA ALA A 179 -21.78 12.38 -5.44
C ALA A 179 -20.61 12.52 -4.45
N ASP A 180 -20.94 12.69 -3.18
CA ASP A 180 -19.95 12.76 -2.09
C ASP A 180 -19.57 11.33 -1.64
N MET A 181 -18.35 10.92 -1.92
CA MET A 181 -17.81 9.59 -1.58
C MET A 181 -17.72 9.32 -0.06
N ASN A 182 -17.84 10.35 0.76
CA ASN A 182 -17.79 10.25 2.22
C ASN A 182 -19.18 10.29 2.88
N THR A 183 -20.24 10.22 2.06
CA THR A 183 -21.63 10.13 2.53
C THR A 183 -22.26 8.85 2.04
N PHE A 184 -22.72 7.99 2.97
CA PHE A 184 -23.43 6.77 2.62
C PHE A 184 -24.83 7.08 2.10
N ASP A 185 -25.03 7.03 0.77
CA ASP A 185 -26.31 7.22 0.08
C ASP A 185 -26.68 6.01 -0.77
N LYS A 186 -27.73 5.30 -0.37
CA LYS A 186 -28.22 4.13 -1.11
C LYS A 186 -28.71 4.47 -2.52
N GLY A 187 -29.24 5.70 -2.73
CA GLY A 187 -29.67 6.16 -4.05
C GLY A 187 -28.48 6.41 -4.98
N ALA A 188 -27.38 6.94 -4.46
CA ALA A 188 -26.14 7.08 -5.21
C ALA A 188 -25.57 5.69 -5.57
N LEU A 189 -25.59 4.72 -4.66
CA LEU A 189 -25.09 3.37 -4.90
C LEU A 189 -25.89 2.61 -5.98
N VAL A 190 -27.19 2.87 -6.12
CA VAL A 190 -27.97 2.31 -7.25
C VAL A 190 -27.43 2.83 -8.59
N LYS A 191 -27.14 4.14 -8.69
CA LYS A 191 -26.55 4.74 -9.91
C LYS A 191 -25.16 4.21 -10.19
N VAL A 192 -24.34 4.01 -9.14
CA VAL A 192 -23.02 3.36 -9.23
C VAL A 192 -23.15 1.98 -9.83
N GLN A 193 -24.02 1.13 -9.25
CA GLN A 193 -24.27 -0.22 -9.75
C GLN A 193 -24.68 -0.23 -11.22
N ASP A 194 -25.66 0.60 -11.60
CA ASP A 194 -26.17 0.68 -12.97
C ASP A 194 -25.07 1.09 -13.97
N LEU A 195 -24.23 2.06 -13.60
CA LEU A 195 -23.10 2.48 -14.44
C LEU A 195 -22.09 1.36 -14.61
N LEU A 196 -21.65 0.73 -13.51
CA LEU A 196 -20.66 -0.33 -13.55
C LEU A 196 -21.15 -1.58 -14.29
N ILE A 197 -22.44 -1.93 -14.18
CA ILE A 197 -23.07 -3.01 -14.96
C ILE A 197 -23.00 -2.68 -16.48
N ARG A 198 -23.34 -1.47 -16.87
CA ARG A 198 -23.23 -1.06 -18.30
C ARG A 198 -21.79 -1.10 -18.80
N GLN A 199 -20.85 -0.69 -17.97
CA GLN A 199 -19.42 -0.64 -18.33
C GLN A 199 -18.76 -2.02 -18.30
N LYS A 200 -19.28 -3.00 -17.54
CA LYS A 200 -18.67 -4.32 -17.33
C LYS A 200 -18.22 -5.00 -18.63
N GLY A 201 -19.06 -4.95 -19.68
CA GLY A 201 -18.74 -5.56 -20.99
C GLY A 201 -17.55 -4.92 -21.72
N ASN A 202 -17.03 -3.78 -21.25
CA ASN A 202 -15.85 -3.11 -21.75
C ASN A 202 -14.61 -3.37 -20.90
N ILE A 203 -14.77 -3.80 -19.63
CA ILE A 203 -13.69 -4.11 -18.70
C ILE A 203 -13.11 -5.47 -19.05
N ALA A 204 -11.78 -5.55 -19.16
CA ALA A 204 -11.04 -6.79 -19.35
C ALA A 204 -11.00 -7.61 -18.05
N THR A 205 -10.69 -6.95 -16.94
CA THR A 205 -10.54 -7.62 -15.65
C THR A 205 -10.75 -6.67 -14.46
N PHE A 206 -11.13 -7.26 -13.33
CA PHE A 206 -11.06 -6.66 -12.02
C PHE A 206 -9.82 -7.24 -11.32
N HIS A 207 -8.90 -6.39 -10.90
CA HIS A 207 -7.63 -6.81 -10.27
C HIS A 207 -7.58 -6.37 -8.81
N ASP A 208 -6.83 -7.09 -8.00
CA ASP A 208 -6.68 -6.76 -6.58
C ASP A 208 -5.62 -5.65 -6.38
N ASP A 209 -4.35 -5.95 -6.71
CA ASP A 209 -3.22 -5.01 -6.51
C ASP A 209 -2.11 -5.31 -7.56
N ASN A 210 -2.51 -5.52 -8.81
CA ASN A 210 -1.59 -5.88 -9.90
C ASN A 210 -1.89 -5.19 -11.23
N GLY A 211 -2.56 -4.05 -11.19
CA GLY A 211 -2.88 -3.26 -12.39
C GLY A 211 -1.63 -2.77 -13.12
N GLN A 212 -0.56 -2.44 -12.38
CA GLN A 212 0.74 -2.09 -12.94
C GLN A 212 1.35 -3.20 -13.78
N ASP A 213 1.20 -4.47 -13.37
CA ASP A 213 1.70 -5.62 -14.11
C ASP A 213 0.91 -5.84 -15.40
N LEU A 214 -0.42 -5.64 -15.35
CA LEU A 214 -1.29 -5.71 -16.53
C LEU A 214 -0.95 -4.63 -17.57
N LEU A 215 -0.53 -3.45 -17.12
CA LEU A 215 -0.01 -2.42 -18.00
C LEU A 215 1.35 -2.78 -18.56
N LEU A 216 2.28 -3.26 -17.71
CA LEU A 216 3.65 -3.57 -18.11
C LEU A 216 3.69 -4.72 -19.12
N SER A 217 2.89 -5.79 -18.89
CA SER A 217 2.75 -6.91 -19.82
C SER A 217 2.06 -6.53 -21.14
N GLY A 218 1.28 -5.44 -21.14
CA GLY A 218 0.46 -5.04 -22.27
C GLY A 218 -0.86 -5.82 -22.38
N ASP A 219 -1.31 -6.50 -21.31
CA ASP A 219 -2.63 -7.13 -21.26
C ASP A 219 -3.74 -6.10 -21.19
N CYS A 220 -3.47 -4.95 -20.55
CA CYS A 220 -4.34 -3.78 -20.54
C CYS A 220 -3.59 -2.55 -21.03
N ASP A 221 -4.32 -1.57 -21.58
CA ASP A 221 -3.77 -0.30 -22.05
C ASP A 221 -4.09 0.86 -21.11
N ILE A 222 -5.08 0.69 -20.24
CA ILE A 222 -5.56 1.68 -19.28
C ILE A 222 -6.08 0.97 -18.02
N VAL A 223 -5.66 1.45 -16.86
CA VAL A 223 -6.00 0.83 -15.55
C VAL A 223 -6.36 1.89 -14.52
N ILE A 224 -7.25 1.55 -13.59
CA ILE A 224 -7.39 2.28 -12.33
C ILE A 224 -6.35 1.70 -11.38
N GLU A 225 -5.41 2.53 -10.88
CA GLU A 225 -4.33 2.07 -10.03
C GLU A 225 -3.79 3.18 -9.14
N TYR A 226 -3.03 2.80 -8.13
CA TYR A 226 -2.34 3.72 -7.24
C TYR A 226 -1.10 4.33 -7.91
N ASN A 227 -0.84 5.59 -7.59
CA ASN A 227 0.24 6.36 -8.21
C ASN A 227 1.64 5.75 -8.03
N GLY A 228 1.93 5.14 -6.87
CA GLY A 228 3.23 4.54 -6.59
C GLY A 228 3.51 3.32 -7.46
N ASP A 229 2.52 2.44 -7.66
CA ASP A 229 2.66 1.22 -8.47
C ASP A 229 2.91 1.56 -9.93
N ILE A 230 2.18 2.53 -10.46
CA ILE A 230 2.46 3.02 -11.81
C ILE A 230 3.84 3.69 -11.89
N ALA A 231 4.25 4.45 -10.87
CA ALA A 231 5.58 5.07 -10.84
C ALA A 231 6.72 4.03 -10.78
N GLN A 232 6.48 2.85 -10.20
CA GLN A 232 7.45 1.74 -10.24
C GLN A 232 7.67 1.27 -11.68
N VAL A 233 6.60 0.87 -12.38
CA VAL A 233 6.69 0.31 -13.75
C VAL A 233 7.04 1.36 -14.82
N MET A 234 6.79 2.64 -14.58
CA MET A 234 7.30 3.74 -15.44
C MET A 234 8.83 3.81 -15.51
N ARG A 235 9.55 3.18 -14.61
CA ARG A 235 11.01 3.05 -14.69
C ARG A 235 11.42 2.01 -15.71
N GLU A 236 10.62 0.96 -15.86
CA GLU A 236 10.85 -0.17 -16.77
C GLU A 236 10.37 0.15 -18.18
N ASP A 237 9.19 0.76 -18.30
CA ASP A 237 8.61 1.14 -19.59
C ASP A 237 8.26 2.65 -19.62
N LYS A 238 8.98 3.41 -20.46
CA LYS A 238 8.79 4.86 -20.62
C LYS A 238 7.52 5.22 -21.41
N ASP A 239 6.84 4.25 -22.00
CA ASP A 239 5.54 4.44 -22.65
C ASP A 239 4.40 4.57 -21.62
N LEU A 240 4.61 4.13 -20.39
CA LEU A 240 3.63 4.22 -19.32
C LEU A 240 3.56 5.63 -18.72
N ALA A 241 2.38 6.02 -18.26
CA ALA A 241 2.12 7.29 -17.58
C ALA A 241 0.98 7.15 -16.57
N PHE A 242 0.90 8.13 -15.69
CA PHE A 242 -0.12 8.25 -14.65
C PHE A 242 -0.79 9.62 -14.69
N VAL A 243 -2.09 9.69 -14.43
CA VAL A 243 -2.83 10.95 -14.30
C VAL A 243 -3.92 10.83 -13.22
N VAL A 244 -4.09 11.89 -12.44
CA VAL A 244 -5.24 12.06 -11.55
C VAL A 244 -6.36 12.72 -12.34
N PRO A 245 -7.56 12.11 -12.42
CA PRO A 245 -8.69 12.66 -13.17
C PRO A 245 -9.21 13.99 -12.60
N LYS A 246 -9.72 14.84 -13.48
CA LYS A 246 -10.18 16.21 -13.15
C LYS A 246 -11.42 16.28 -12.25
N GLU A 247 -12.17 15.21 -12.15
CA GLU A 247 -13.30 15.11 -11.22
C GLU A 247 -12.82 15.04 -9.77
N GLY A 248 -11.55 14.70 -9.54
CA GLY A 248 -10.97 14.39 -8.26
C GLY A 248 -10.78 12.89 -8.07
N SER A 249 -10.26 12.50 -6.94
CA SER A 249 -9.95 11.11 -6.64
C SER A 249 -9.90 10.84 -5.12
N ILE A 250 -9.60 9.60 -4.79
CA ILE A 250 -9.38 9.14 -3.42
C ILE A 250 -7.91 9.35 -3.07
N LEU A 251 -7.68 10.08 -1.97
CA LEU A 251 -6.43 10.06 -1.23
C LEU A 251 -6.49 8.96 -0.17
N GLN A 252 -5.39 8.26 -0.01
CA GLN A 252 -5.21 7.31 1.08
C GLN A 252 -3.86 7.53 1.75
N SER A 253 -3.71 6.97 2.93
CA SER A 253 -2.44 6.92 3.64
C SER A 253 -2.37 5.61 4.40
N ASP A 254 -1.37 4.81 4.05
CA ASP A 254 -1.12 3.56 4.74
C ASP A 254 -0.38 3.83 6.04
N GLN A 255 -0.75 3.07 7.05
CA GLN A 255 -0.40 3.35 8.43
C GLN A 255 0.26 2.15 9.09
N LEU A 256 1.36 2.37 9.79
CA LEU A 256 1.99 1.37 10.65
C LEU A 256 1.22 1.28 11.96
N CYS A 257 0.60 0.14 12.22
CA CYS A 257 -0.20 -0.13 13.41
C CYS A 257 0.29 -1.38 14.14
N ILE A 258 0.06 -1.42 15.45
CA ILE A 258 0.28 -2.61 16.28
C ILE A 258 -1.09 -3.22 16.60
N PRO A 259 -1.40 -4.45 16.16
CA PRO A 259 -2.66 -5.08 16.48
C PRO A 259 -2.75 -5.46 17.96
N THR A 260 -3.96 -5.40 18.52
CA THR A 260 -4.24 -5.90 19.87
C THR A 260 -3.80 -7.37 19.98
N GLY A 261 -3.10 -7.72 21.07
CA GLY A 261 -2.56 -9.06 21.25
C GLY A 261 -1.29 -9.35 20.45
N ALA A 262 -0.57 -8.32 19.98
CA ALA A 262 0.76 -8.48 19.38
C ALA A 262 1.70 -9.21 20.37
N PRO A 263 2.39 -10.29 19.93
CA PRO A 263 3.25 -11.06 20.83
C PRO A 263 4.51 -10.30 21.28
N ASN A 264 5.01 -9.34 20.46
CA ASN A 264 6.26 -8.62 20.70
C ASN A 264 6.07 -7.09 20.59
N PRO A 265 5.25 -6.44 21.45
CA PRO A 265 4.89 -5.02 21.27
C PRO A 265 6.09 -4.07 21.39
N ASP A 266 7.10 -4.38 22.19
CA ASP A 266 8.32 -3.56 22.29
C ASP A 266 9.16 -3.64 21.00
N ALA A 267 9.30 -4.82 20.44
CA ALA A 267 9.96 -5.00 19.14
C ALA A 267 9.18 -4.35 17.99
N ALA A 268 7.84 -4.37 18.06
CA ALA A 268 6.97 -3.66 17.11
C ALA A 268 7.22 -2.14 17.15
N HIS A 269 7.26 -1.53 18.32
CA HIS A 269 7.59 -0.11 18.47
C HIS A 269 9.00 0.21 17.95
N ALA A 270 9.99 -0.63 18.26
CA ALA A 270 11.35 -0.46 17.75
C ALA A 270 11.39 -0.54 16.22
N PHE A 271 10.62 -1.44 15.61
CA PHE A 271 10.53 -1.59 14.17
C PHE A 271 9.84 -0.38 13.53
N ILE A 272 8.70 0.07 14.06
CA ILE A 272 8.02 1.29 13.61
C ILE A 272 8.96 2.50 13.70
N ASN A 273 9.65 2.65 14.84
CA ASN A 273 10.63 3.73 15.00
C ASN A 273 11.75 3.66 13.95
N TYR A 274 12.25 2.46 13.64
CA TYR A 274 13.27 2.28 12.61
C TYR A 274 12.74 2.64 11.22
N LEU A 275 11.53 2.21 10.84
CA LEU A 275 10.91 2.53 9.56
C LEU A 275 10.75 4.05 9.36
N LEU A 276 10.57 4.80 10.45
CA LEU A 276 10.50 6.27 10.46
C LEU A 276 11.88 6.95 10.52
N SER A 277 12.98 6.22 10.52
CA SER A 277 14.31 6.84 10.36
C SER A 277 14.49 7.43 8.95
N ALA A 278 15.40 8.36 8.80
CA ALA A 278 15.68 8.98 7.50
C ALA A 278 16.19 7.96 6.48
N GLU A 279 17.10 7.08 6.93
CA GLU A 279 17.73 6.06 6.07
C GLU A 279 16.72 4.98 5.63
N ALA A 280 15.96 4.42 6.57
CA ALA A 280 14.97 3.39 6.24
C ALA A 280 13.84 3.98 5.38
N GLY A 281 13.33 5.16 5.73
CA GLY A 281 12.32 5.86 4.95
C GLY A 281 12.79 6.17 3.52
N ALA A 282 14.07 6.56 3.33
CA ALA A 282 14.64 6.78 2.01
C ALA A 282 14.82 5.48 1.21
N ASP A 283 15.26 4.38 1.85
CA ASP A 283 15.35 3.04 1.21
C ASP A 283 13.98 2.55 0.73
N ILE A 284 12.96 2.69 1.58
CA ILE A 284 11.57 2.39 1.26
C ILE A 284 11.13 3.23 0.04
N SER A 285 11.25 4.55 0.12
CA SER A 285 10.78 5.47 -0.93
C SER A 285 11.44 5.23 -2.29
N ARG A 286 12.77 4.92 -2.31
CA ARG A 286 13.48 4.57 -3.54
C ARG A 286 12.97 3.30 -4.19
N THR A 287 12.50 2.36 -3.38
CA THR A 287 12.04 1.04 -3.84
C THR A 287 10.59 1.12 -4.29
N ILE A 288 9.69 1.52 -3.38
CA ILE A 288 8.25 1.43 -3.60
C ILE A 288 7.67 2.60 -4.40
N ARG A 289 8.39 3.71 -4.54
CA ARG A 289 8.02 4.89 -5.34
C ARG A 289 6.73 5.61 -4.90
N TYR A 290 6.20 5.28 -3.74
CA TYR A 290 5.11 6.03 -3.14
C TYR A 290 5.61 7.31 -2.46
N PRO A 291 4.82 8.37 -2.42
CA PRO A 291 5.20 9.62 -1.74
C PRO A 291 5.35 9.36 -0.24
N THR A 292 6.50 9.80 0.30
CA THR A 292 6.80 9.61 1.72
C THR A 292 6.22 10.75 2.59
N PRO A 293 5.61 10.43 3.74
CA PRO A 293 5.28 11.42 4.76
C PRO A 293 6.48 11.81 5.64
N ASN A 294 7.64 11.17 5.46
CA ASN A 294 8.84 11.38 6.24
C ASN A 294 9.72 12.47 5.60
N GLY A 295 9.76 13.66 6.19
CA GLY A 295 10.54 14.80 5.68
C GLY A 295 12.05 14.57 5.70
N ALA A 296 12.58 13.83 6.69
CA ALA A 296 13.99 13.51 6.76
C ALA A 296 14.42 12.51 5.67
N ALA A 297 13.53 11.56 5.33
CA ALA A 297 13.73 10.65 4.20
C ALA A 297 13.61 11.40 2.86
N LEU A 298 12.62 12.27 2.70
CA LEU A 298 12.41 13.07 1.49
C LEU A 298 13.63 13.94 1.17
N ALA A 299 14.30 14.47 2.18
CA ALA A 299 15.51 15.27 2.03
C ALA A 299 16.72 14.47 1.45
N GLN A 300 16.68 13.13 1.55
CA GLN A 300 17.70 12.22 0.99
C GLN A 300 17.36 11.72 -0.42
N MET A 301 16.20 12.10 -0.96
CA MET A 301 15.77 11.66 -2.29
C MET A 301 16.32 12.59 -3.37
N ASP A 302 16.59 12.00 -4.54
CA ASP A 302 17.00 12.74 -5.74
C ASP A 302 15.83 13.53 -6.37
N ALA A 303 16.16 14.38 -7.33
CA ALA A 303 15.18 15.19 -8.06
C ALA A 303 14.20 14.31 -8.87
N GLU A 304 14.67 13.17 -9.40
CA GLU A 304 13.85 12.24 -10.18
C GLU A 304 12.67 11.70 -9.35
N TYR A 305 12.87 11.48 -8.05
CA TYR A 305 11.79 11.12 -7.16
C TYR A 305 10.95 12.33 -6.75
N ARG A 306 11.61 13.42 -6.30
CA ARG A 306 10.91 14.58 -5.72
C ARG A 306 10.05 15.35 -6.72
N ASP A 307 10.49 15.39 -7.99
CA ASP A 307 9.88 16.19 -9.05
C ASP A 307 9.03 15.33 -10.00
N ASN A 308 8.85 14.04 -9.69
CA ASN A 308 8.06 13.13 -10.51
C ASN A 308 6.55 13.34 -10.28
N PRO A 309 5.78 13.79 -11.30
CA PRO A 309 4.36 14.07 -11.14
C PRO A 309 3.49 12.81 -10.95
N ALA A 310 4.00 11.62 -11.23
CA ALA A 310 3.31 10.38 -10.88
C ALA A 310 3.44 10.08 -9.37
N ILE A 311 4.59 10.42 -8.75
CA ILE A 311 4.80 10.26 -7.31
C ILE A 311 4.13 11.41 -6.55
N PHE A 312 4.40 12.64 -6.96
CA PHE A 312 3.85 13.87 -6.37
C PHE A 312 3.00 14.61 -7.40
N PRO A 313 1.72 14.20 -7.59
CA PRO A 313 0.84 14.90 -8.51
C PRO A 313 0.75 16.39 -8.16
N PRO A 314 0.61 17.29 -9.16
CA PRO A 314 0.49 18.71 -8.94
C PRO A 314 -0.64 19.04 -7.95
N GLU A 315 -0.44 20.08 -7.11
CA GLU A 315 -1.42 20.50 -6.11
C GLU A 315 -2.80 20.77 -6.72
N ALA A 316 -2.85 21.34 -7.92
CA ALA A 316 -4.09 21.57 -8.65
C ALA A 316 -4.86 20.27 -8.98
N ALA A 317 -4.16 19.17 -9.24
CA ALA A 317 -4.78 17.85 -9.47
C ALA A 317 -5.31 17.25 -8.16
N LEU A 318 -4.62 17.51 -7.05
CA LEU A 318 -5.01 17.03 -5.72
C LEU A 318 -6.12 17.87 -5.05
N ALA A 319 -6.41 19.08 -5.56
CA ALA A 319 -7.35 20.01 -4.92
C ALA A 319 -8.78 19.46 -4.75
N LYS A 320 -9.19 18.50 -5.59
CA LYS A 320 -10.49 17.82 -5.50
C LYS A 320 -10.41 16.42 -4.91
N CYS A 321 -9.23 15.96 -4.56
CA CYS A 321 -9.05 14.64 -3.96
C CYS A 321 -9.37 14.70 -2.46
N GLN A 322 -9.95 13.63 -1.93
CA GLN A 322 -10.37 13.55 -0.54
C GLN A 322 -9.89 12.25 0.08
N TYR A 323 -9.59 12.27 1.38
CA TYR A 323 -9.36 11.05 2.13
C TYR A 323 -10.66 10.27 2.29
N ALA A 324 -10.59 8.95 2.05
CA ALA A 324 -11.70 8.06 2.32
C ALA A 324 -11.91 7.92 3.83
N ASN A 325 -13.16 8.06 4.28
CA ASN A 325 -13.55 7.85 5.67
C ASN A 325 -14.24 6.51 5.87
N TYR A 326 -14.14 5.95 7.06
CA TYR A 326 -14.95 4.80 7.43
C TYR A 326 -16.41 5.17 7.62
N LEU A 327 -17.29 4.70 6.74
CA LEU A 327 -18.72 5.01 6.71
C LEU A 327 -19.60 4.04 7.53
N GLY A 328 -18.98 3.06 8.20
CA GLY A 328 -19.68 2.04 8.98
C GLY A 328 -19.87 0.72 8.22
N GLU A 329 -20.18 -0.35 8.98
CA GLU A 329 -20.29 -1.72 8.42
C GLU A 329 -21.43 -1.87 7.40
N ASP A 330 -22.50 -1.07 7.52
CA ASP A 330 -23.61 -1.11 6.56
C ASP A 330 -23.20 -0.57 5.19
N ALA A 331 -22.39 0.49 5.16
CA ALA A 331 -21.84 1.02 3.92
C ALA A 331 -20.89 0.02 3.26
N TYR A 332 -19.99 -0.57 4.04
CA TYR A 332 -19.04 -1.57 3.50
C TYR A 332 -19.77 -2.80 2.93
N ARG A 333 -20.78 -3.31 3.62
CA ARG A 333 -21.63 -4.40 3.08
C ARG A 333 -22.33 -3.98 1.79
N ALA A 334 -22.84 -2.76 1.72
CA ALA A 334 -23.50 -2.26 0.53
C ALA A 334 -22.54 -2.13 -0.66
N PHE A 335 -21.30 -1.69 -0.46
CA PHE A 335 -20.27 -1.68 -1.50
C PHE A 335 -19.97 -3.10 -2.00
N GLN A 336 -19.78 -4.06 -1.12
CA GLN A 336 -19.54 -5.46 -1.49
C GLN A 336 -20.74 -6.05 -2.27
N ASP A 337 -21.98 -5.75 -1.88
CA ASP A 337 -23.18 -6.18 -2.58
C ASP A 337 -23.24 -5.60 -4.01
N VAL A 338 -22.89 -4.31 -4.18
CA VAL A 338 -22.84 -3.66 -5.50
C VAL A 338 -21.83 -4.39 -6.40
N ILE A 339 -20.59 -4.57 -5.95
CA ILE A 339 -19.56 -5.21 -6.78
C ILE A 339 -19.88 -6.67 -7.08
N THR A 340 -20.45 -7.40 -6.13
CA THR A 340 -20.93 -8.77 -6.35
C THR A 340 -21.96 -8.82 -7.48
N ARG A 341 -22.94 -7.91 -7.50
CA ARG A 341 -23.95 -7.83 -8.56
C ARG A 341 -23.35 -7.40 -9.89
N VAL A 342 -22.42 -6.45 -9.89
CA VAL A 342 -21.70 -6.03 -11.09
C VAL A 342 -20.94 -7.20 -11.71
N ARG A 343 -20.26 -8.00 -10.89
CA ARG A 343 -19.51 -9.17 -11.38
C ARG A 343 -20.44 -10.28 -11.90
N ALA A 344 -21.62 -10.41 -11.33
CA ALA A 344 -22.61 -11.43 -11.72
C ALA A 344 -23.42 -11.06 -12.99
N ALA A 345 -23.53 -9.76 -13.33
CA ALA A 345 -24.25 -9.28 -14.51
C ALA A 345 -23.45 -9.56 -15.81
#